data_3191f28c5628fb50ea66ef58eead9fa1
#
_entry.id   3191f28c5628fb50ea66ef58eead9fa1
#
_cell.length_a   1.000
_cell.length_b   1.000
_cell.length_c   1.000
_cell.angle_alpha   90.00
_cell.angle_beta   90.00
_cell.angle_gamma   90.00
#
_symmetry.space_group_name_H-M   'P 1'
#
loop_
_entity.id
_entity.type
_entity.pdbx_description
1 polymer ?
#
loop_
_entity_poly.entity_id
_entity_poly.type
_entity_poly.pdbx_seq_one_letter_code
_entity_poly.pdbx_strand_id
1 'polypeptide(L)'
;MGRPPKKPVVWYHDFQYQAGSWDRPRRVVAKVEWQRGELFPRVGFIVTNLSAKAKGVVYFYNGRGTAEQWIKEGKYALNWTRLSCHRFDANQVRLQLFILAYNLGNFLRRLGLPKAIKDWSLRSLQLKLIKMGGRIVHHARRIVFQLAEVAVPRELFAAILERVNRLRFALG
;
A
#
# COMPACT_ATOMS: atom_id res chain seq x y z
N MET A 1 -34.31 -21.65 -6.71
CA MET A 1 -33.31 -20.65 -6.30
C MET A 1 -33.38 -20.47 -4.79
N GLY A 2 -32.26 -20.59 -4.07
CA GLY A 2 -32.21 -20.43 -2.63
C GLY A 2 -32.34 -18.97 -2.21
N ARG A 3 -32.85 -18.73 -0.99
CA ARG A 3 -32.88 -17.37 -0.42
C ARG A 3 -31.44 -16.88 -0.15
N PRO A 4 -31.14 -15.59 -0.39
CA PRO A 4 -29.83 -15.03 -0.06
C PRO A 4 -29.49 -15.24 1.42
N PRO A 5 -28.24 -15.51 1.77
CA PRO A 5 -27.85 -15.79 3.14
C PRO A 5 -28.00 -14.55 4.03
N LYS A 6 -28.34 -14.79 5.31
CA LYS A 6 -28.46 -13.71 6.32
C LYS A 6 -27.10 -13.11 6.72
N LYS A 7 -26.00 -13.84 6.50
CA LYS A 7 -24.60 -13.43 6.77
C LYS A 7 -23.75 -13.78 5.53
N PRO A 8 -22.65 -13.05 5.27
CA PRO A 8 -21.72 -13.42 4.22
C PRO A 8 -21.25 -14.87 4.42
N VAL A 9 -21.28 -15.64 3.34
CA VAL A 9 -20.80 -17.04 3.34
C VAL A 9 -19.76 -17.18 2.24
N VAL A 10 -18.67 -17.91 2.53
CA VAL A 10 -17.58 -18.16 1.60
C VAL A 10 -17.32 -19.65 1.55
N TRP A 11 -17.30 -20.21 0.35
CA TRP A 11 -16.92 -21.59 0.07
C TRP A 11 -15.69 -21.66 -0.81
N TYR A 12 -14.97 -22.76 -0.70
CA TYR A 12 -13.84 -23.09 -1.54
C TYR A 12 -14.04 -24.47 -2.12
N HIS A 13 -13.85 -24.61 -3.43
CA HIS A 13 -13.91 -25.88 -4.12
C HIS A 13 -12.65 -26.11 -4.94
N ASP A 14 -12.17 -27.35 -4.97
CA ASP A 14 -10.91 -27.75 -5.58
C ASP A 14 -11.19 -28.83 -6.62
N PHE A 15 -10.78 -28.61 -7.87
CA PHE A 15 -11.03 -29.54 -8.96
C PHE A 15 -9.96 -29.44 -10.05
N GLN A 16 -9.92 -30.46 -10.93
CA GLN A 16 -9.09 -30.42 -12.12
C GLN A 16 -9.93 -29.93 -13.30
N TYR A 17 -9.34 -29.03 -14.08
CA TYR A 17 -9.97 -28.48 -15.27
C TYR A 17 -8.95 -28.39 -16.41
N GLN A 18 -9.37 -28.65 -17.63
CA GLN A 18 -8.57 -28.43 -18.83
C GLN A 18 -9.35 -27.55 -19.79
N ALA A 19 -8.81 -26.37 -20.07
CA ALA A 19 -9.31 -25.51 -21.14
C ALA A 19 -8.87 -26.07 -22.51
N GLY A 20 -9.62 -25.75 -23.57
CA GLY A 20 -9.33 -26.25 -24.91
C GLY A 20 -7.94 -25.88 -25.46
N SER A 21 -7.35 -24.79 -24.96
CA SER A 21 -6.00 -24.32 -25.32
C SER A 21 -4.87 -24.87 -24.43
N TRP A 22 -5.20 -25.71 -23.43
CA TRP A 22 -4.20 -26.20 -22.48
C TRP A 22 -3.71 -27.60 -22.91
N ASP A 23 -2.42 -27.82 -22.71
CA ASP A 23 -1.73 -29.08 -22.94
C ASP A 23 -2.17 -30.24 -22.02
N ARG A 24 -2.62 -29.89 -20.81
CA ARG A 24 -3.00 -30.83 -19.76
C ARG A 24 -3.99 -30.21 -18.77
N PRO A 25 -4.74 -31.08 -18.02
CA PRO A 25 -5.55 -30.57 -16.89
C PRO A 25 -4.71 -29.89 -15.87
N ARG A 26 -5.25 -28.81 -15.28
CA ARG A 26 -4.62 -28.04 -14.20
C ARG A 26 -5.55 -27.94 -13.01
N ARG A 27 -4.96 -27.89 -11.83
CA ARG A 27 -5.69 -27.66 -10.60
C ARG A 27 -6.31 -26.28 -10.60
N VAL A 28 -7.60 -26.21 -10.31
CA VAL A 28 -8.37 -24.97 -10.20
C VAL A 28 -9.03 -24.92 -8.83
N VAL A 29 -8.86 -23.79 -8.15
CA VAL A 29 -9.56 -23.49 -6.90
C VAL A 29 -10.63 -22.45 -7.19
N ALA A 30 -11.90 -22.80 -6.95
CA ALA A 30 -13.01 -21.87 -6.97
C ALA A 30 -13.22 -21.27 -5.57
N LYS A 31 -13.35 -19.94 -5.51
CA LYS A 31 -13.84 -19.21 -4.36
C LYS A 31 -15.22 -18.69 -4.66
N VAL A 32 -16.21 -19.09 -3.88
CA VAL A 32 -17.60 -18.66 -4.00
C VAL A 32 -17.93 -17.79 -2.81
N GLU A 33 -18.29 -16.53 -3.06
CA GLU A 33 -18.67 -15.55 -2.05
C GLU A 33 -20.11 -15.13 -2.26
N TRP A 34 -20.94 -15.31 -1.25
CA TRP A 34 -22.31 -14.83 -1.28
C TRP A 34 -22.50 -13.78 -0.18
N GLN A 35 -22.66 -12.55 -0.59
CA GLN A 35 -22.87 -11.43 0.31
C GLN A 35 -24.37 -11.30 0.68
N ARG A 36 -24.61 -10.70 1.84
CA ARG A 36 -26.00 -10.41 2.27
C ARG A 36 -26.68 -9.49 1.25
N GLY A 37 -27.87 -9.90 0.79
CA GLY A 37 -28.68 -9.10 -0.15
C GLY A 37 -28.31 -9.27 -1.63
N GLU A 38 -27.25 -10.00 -1.97
CA GLU A 38 -26.95 -10.37 -3.36
C GLU A 38 -27.85 -11.53 -3.80
N LEU A 39 -28.40 -11.46 -5.02
CA LEU A 39 -29.22 -12.51 -5.60
C LEU A 39 -28.36 -13.72 -6.01
N PHE A 40 -27.14 -13.49 -6.45
CA PHE A 40 -26.22 -14.52 -6.93
C PHE A 40 -24.87 -14.42 -6.22
N PRO A 41 -24.23 -15.56 -5.92
CA PRO A 41 -22.88 -15.57 -5.41
C PRO A 41 -21.87 -15.10 -6.47
N ARG A 42 -20.80 -14.44 -6.01
CA ARG A 42 -19.63 -14.15 -6.83
C ARG A 42 -18.73 -15.37 -6.87
N VAL A 43 -18.25 -15.75 -8.04
CA VAL A 43 -17.36 -16.89 -8.21
C VAL A 43 -16.06 -16.39 -8.84
N GLY A 44 -14.93 -16.70 -8.20
CA GLY A 44 -13.59 -16.49 -8.73
C GLY A 44 -12.84 -17.80 -8.87
N PHE A 45 -12.08 -17.95 -9.95
CA PHE A 45 -11.27 -19.15 -10.21
C PHE A 45 -9.79 -18.81 -10.18
N ILE A 46 -9.00 -19.66 -9.52
CA ILE A 46 -7.54 -19.55 -9.43
C ILE A 46 -6.93 -20.83 -9.95
N VAL A 47 -6.19 -20.75 -11.05
CA VAL A 47 -5.38 -21.85 -11.56
C VAL A 47 -4.07 -21.89 -10.79
N THR A 48 -3.68 -23.06 -10.29
CA THR A 48 -2.50 -23.17 -9.43
C THR A 48 -1.79 -24.52 -9.57
N ASN A 49 -0.51 -24.52 -9.31
CA ASN A 49 0.31 -25.71 -9.10
C ASN A 49 0.68 -25.94 -7.62
N LEU A 50 0.22 -25.05 -6.71
CA LEU A 50 0.49 -25.16 -5.29
C LEU A 50 -0.23 -26.38 -4.69
N SER A 51 0.43 -27.11 -3.82
CA SER A 51 -0.15 -28.25 -3.06
C SER A 51 -0.96 -27.82 -1.82
N ALA A 52 -1.00 -26.53 -1.50
CA ALA A 52 -1.72 -26.00 -0.35
C ALA A 52 -3.23 -26.26 -0.43
N LYS A 53 -3.92 -26.30 0.73
CA LYS A 53 -5.39 -26.38 0.79
C LYS A 53 -6.03 -25.19 0.05
N ALA A 54 -7.23 -25.38 -0.52
CA ALA A 54 -7.93 -24.38 -1.33
C ALA A 54 -7.98 -22.98 -0.67
N LYS A 55 -8.30 -22.90 0.62
CA LYS A 55 -8.28 -21.64 1.39
C LYS A 55 -6.89 -21.00 1.41
N GLY A 56 -5.82 -21.80 1.54
CA GLY A 56 -4.43 -21.32 1.54
C GLY A 56 -4.02 -20.74 0.17
N VAL A 57 -4.44 -21.39 -0.92
CA VAL A 57 -4.23 -20.89 -2.29
C VAL A 57 -4.90 -19.52 -2.47
N VAL A 58 -6.14 -19.38 -2.03
CA VAL A 58 -6.88 -18.10 -2.13
C VAL A 58 -6.21 -17.03 -1.27
N TYR A 59 -5.76 -17.36 -0.07
CA TYR A 59 -5.05 -16.42 0.80
C TYR A 59 -3.74 -15.95 0.15
N PHE A 60 -2.95 -16.86 -0.39
CA PHE A 60 -1.72 -16.54 -1.12
C PHE A 60 -1.99 -15.64 -2.33
N TYR A 61 -2.99 -15.98 -3.14
CA TYR A 61 -3.39 -15.18 -4.30
C TYR A 61 -3.84 -13.77 -3.93
N ASN A 62 -4.59 -13.62 -2.84
CA ASN A 62 -5.04 -12.32 -2.35
C ASN A 62 -3.88 -11.42 -1.89
N GLY A 63 -2.73 -12.00 -1.50
CA GLY A 63 -1.49 -11.26 -1.20
C GLY A 63 -1.00 -10.42 -2.39
N ARG A 64 -1.34 -10.80 -3.63
CA ARG A 64 -1.08 -10.01 -4.85
C ARG A 64 -1.70 -8.60 -4.77
N GLY A 65 -2.91 -8.47 -4.22
CA GLY A 65 -3.57 -7.17 -4.06
C GLY A 65 -2.76 -6.19 -3.22
N THR A 66 -2.01 -6.68 -2.24
CA THR A 66 -1.10 -5.85 -1.42
C THR A 66 0.07 -5.32 -2.25
N ALA A 67 0.67 -6.16 -3.11
CA ALA A 67 1.75 -5.73 -4.00
C ALA A 67 1.25 -4.69 -5.02
N GLU A 68 0.07 -4.90 -5.60
CA GLU A 68 -0.56 -3.93 -6.50
C GLU A 68 -0.84 -2.58 -5.81
N GLN A 69 -1.25 -2.61 -4.54
CA GLN A 69 -1.46 -1.40 -3.75
C GLN A 69 -0.15 -0.63 -3.53
N TRP A 70 0.96 -1.31 -3.24
CA TRP A 70 2.26 -0.67 -3.10
C TRP A 70 2.77 -0.07 -4.42
N ILE A 71 2.56 -0.79 -5.53
CA ILE A 71 2.89 -0.27 -6.87
C ILE A 71 2.08 0.99 -7.18
N LYS A 72 0.78 1.00 -6.88
CA LYS A 72 -0.07 2.19 -7.02
C LYS A 72 0.41 3.32 -6.12
N GLU A 73 0.77 3.04 -4.87
CA GLU A 73 1.29 4.06 -3.95
C GLU A 73 2.55 4.73 -4.51
N GLY A 74 3.52 3.96 -5.00
CA GLY A 74 4.73 4.51 -5.61
C GLY A 74 4.44 5.32 -6.89
N LYS A 75 3.49 4.87 -7.69
CA LYS A 75 3.04 5.60 -8.89
C LYS A 75 2.44 6.96 -8.55
N TYR A 76 1.58 7.05 -7.54
CA TYR A 76 0.88 8.29 -7.21
C TYR A 76 1.65 9.20 -6.27
N ALA A 77 2.42 8.66 -5.34
CA ALA A 77 3.20 9.46 -4.40
C ALA A 77 4.51 9.97 -5.01
N LEU A 78 5.23 9.14 -5.76
CA LEU A 78 6.56 9.45 -6.26
C LEU A 78 6.63 9.62 -7.78
N ASN A 79 5.55 9.31 -8.51
CA ASN A 79 5.51 9.34 -9.96
C ASN A 79 6.61 8.48 -10.64
N TRP A 80 6.96 7.33 -10.05
CA TRP A 80 8.06 6.49 -10.53
C TRP A 80 7.89 5.92 -11.94
N THR A 81 6.68 6.03 -12.53
CA THR A 81 6.42 5.69 -13.93
C THR A 81 6.77 6.82 -14.91
N ARG A 82 7.15 8.02 -14.42
CA ARG A 82 7.58 9.13 -15.27
C ARG A 82 9.07 9.00 -15.63
N LEU A 83 9.35 8.08 -16.54
CA LEU A 83 10.68 7.81 -17.07
C LEU A 83 10.81 8.54 -18.41
N SER A 84 11.24 9.80 -18.38
CA SER A 84 11.27 10.72 -19.53
C SER A 84 12.68 11.00 -20.07
N CYS A 85 13.67 10.19 -19.69
CA CYS A 85 15.00 10.30 -20.24
C CYS A 85 15.08 9.56 -21.60
N HIS A 86 15.85 10.09 -22.55
CA HIS A 86 16.04 9.45 -23.85
C HIS A 86 16.81 8.12 -23.77
N ARG A 87 17.73 8.00 -22.81
CA ARG A 87 18.56 6.80 -22.61
C ARG A 87 17.95 5.85 -21.60
N PHE A 88 18.08 4.55 -21.87
CA PHE A 88 17.55 3.50 -20.97
C PHE A 88 18.25 3.49 -19.62
N ASP A 89 19.59 3.58 -19.58
CA ASP A 89 20.40 3.61 -18.37
C ASP A 89 20.02 4.79 -17.45
N ALA A 90 19.81 5.98 -18.04
CA ALA A 90 19.35 7.15 -17.28
C ALA A 90 17.97 6.94 -16.64
N ASN A 91 17.03 6.29 -17.35
CA ASN A 91 15.74 5.92 -16.79
C ASN A 91 15.86 4.85 -15.69
N GLN A 92 16.79 3.90 -15.84
CA GLN A 92 17.05 2.90 -14.81
C GLN A 92 17.55 3.54 -13.52
N VAL A 93 18.53 4.43 -13.58
CA VAL A 93 19.01 5.19 -12.42
C VAL A 93 17.88 6.00 -11.78
N ARG A 94 17.09 6.68 -12.61
CA ARG A 94 15.93 7.45 -12.12
C ARG A 94 14.92 6.58 -11.40
N LEU A 95 14.63 5.39 -11.91
CA LEU A 95 13.74 4.43 -11.23
C LEU A 95 14.30 3.99 -9.88
N GLN A 96 15.62 3.71 -9.81
CA GLN A 96 16.28 3.35 -8.56
C GLN A 96 16.19 4.47 -7.50
N LEU A 97 16.36 5.73 -7.92
CA LEU A 97 16.17 6.88 -7.02
C LEU A 97 14.73 6.99 -6.51
N PHE A 98 13.73 6.71 -7.34
CA PHE A 98 12.34 6.65 -6.89
C PHE A 98 12.10 5.50 -5.90
N ILE A 99 12.70 4.32 -6.11
CA ILE A 99 12.61 3.18 -5.20
C ILE A 99 13.27 3.55 -3.86
N LEU A 100 14.42 4.21 -3.87
CA LEU A 100 15.07 4.70 -2.66
C LEU A 100 14.17 5.67 -1.90
N ALA A 101 13.59 6.66 -2.59
CA ALA A 101 12.65 7.61 -1.98
C ALA A 101 11.41 6.91 -1.41
N TYR A 102 10.90 5.87 -2.08
CA TYR A 102 9.81 5.04 -1.58
C TYR A 102 10.18 4.33 -0.27
N ASN A 103 11.36 3.74 -0.22
CA ASN A 103 11.86 3.06 0.97
C ASN A 103 12.08 4.02 2.14
N LEU A 104 12.65 5.20 1.89
CA LEU A 104 12.81 6.25 2.91
C LEU A 104 11.46 6.71 3.47
N GLY A 105 10.45 6.90 2.61
CA GLY A 105 9.08 7.19 3.02
C GLY A 105 8.47 6.08 3.89
N ASN A 106 8.74 4.81 3.58
CA ASN A 106 8.30 3.68 4.38
C ASN A 106 9.04 3.58 5.73
N PHE A 107 10.33 3.91 5.78
CA PHE A 107 11.08 3.99 7.04
C PHE A 107 10.52 5.10 7.92
N LEU A 108 10.28 6.30 7.38
CA LEU A 108 9.63 7.36 8.12
C LEU A 108 8.28 6.91 8.70
N ARG A 109 7.44 6.25 7.89
CA ARG A 109 6.13 5.74 8.30
C ARG A 109 6.23 4.75 9.45
N ARG A 110 7.20 3.84 9.41
CA ARG A 110 7.39 2.79 10.43
C ARG A 110 8.03 3.29 11.71
N LEU A 111 9.04 4.14 11.59
CA LEU A 111 9.92 4.52 12.70
C LEU A 111 9.53 5.88 13.30
N GLY A 112 9.20 6.85 12.46
CA GLY A 112 8.95 8.23 12.87
C GLY A 112 7.50 8.56 13.18
N LEU A 113 6.51 7.82 12.61
CA LEU A 113 5.12 8.20 12.79
C LEU A 113 4.47 7.60 14.04
N PRO A 114 3.64 8.38 14.76
CA PRO A 114 2.76 7.88 15.81
C PRO A 114 1.74 6.85 15.28
N LYS A 115 1.25 5.97 16.16
CA LYS A 115 0.27 4.92 15.81
C LYS A 115 -0.98 5.47 15.12
N ALA A 116 -1.45 6.65 15.51
CA ALA A 116 -2.65 7.29 14.96
C ALA A 116 -2.58 7.58 13.45
N ILE A 117 -1.36 7.75 12.89
CA ILE A 117 -1.15 8.12 11.49
C ILE A 117 -0.22 7.16 10.74
N LYS A 118 0.16 6.03 11.35
CA LYS A 118 1.06 5.04 10.73
C LYS A 118 0.52 4.45 9.41
N ASP A 119 -0.80 4.43 9.25
CA ASP A 119 -1.49 3.87 8.09
C ASP A 119 -1.75 4.92 7.00
N TRP A 120 -1.28 6.16 7.17
CA TRP A 120 -1.35 7.17 6.11
C TRP A 120 -0.55 6.73 4.90
N SER A 121 -1.12 6.96 3.71
CA SER A 121 -0.40 6.75 2.45
C SER A 121 0.79 7.72 2.33
N LEU A 122 1.81 7.36 1.54
CA LEU A 122 2.93 8.25 1.26
C LEU A 122 2.46 9.57 0.63
N ARG A 123 1.40 9.53 -0.17
CA ARG A 123 0.77 10.73 -0.73
C ARG A 123 0.21 11.65 0.36
N SER A 124 -0.47 11.06 1.35
CA SER A 124 -1.00 11.82 2.49
C SER A 124 0.13 12.44 3.32
N LEU A 125 1.22 11.69 3.55
CA LEU A 125 2.40 12.21 4.23
C LEU A 125 3.02 13.39 3.49
N GLN A 126 3.19 13.27 2.17
CA GLN A 126 3.71 14.36 1.36
C GLN A 126 2.85 15.63 1.48
N LEU A 127 1.53 15.50 1.36
CA LEU A 127 0.63 16.63 1.35
C LEU A 127 0.48 17.28 2.73
N LYS A 128 0.46 16.47 3.80
CA LYS A 128 0.18 16.94 5.16
C LYS A 128 1.42 17.28 5.98
N LEU A 129 2.57 16.66 5.71
CA LEU A 129 3.80 16.85 6.49
C LEU A 129 4.91 17.56 5.71
N ILE A 130 5.04 17.31 4.40
CA ILE A 130 6.17 17.82 3.61
C ILE A 130 5.77 19.09 2.84
N LYS A 131 4.61 19.04 2.17
CA LYS A 131 4.10 20.17 1.37
C LYS A 131 3.23 21.13 2.17
N MET A 132 3.51 21.24 3.43
CA MET A 132 2.82 22.17 4.34
C MET A 132 3.30 23.59 4.09
N GLY A 133 2.37 24.53 3.93
CA GLY A 133 2.69 25.95 3.83
C GLY A 133 3.32 26.46 5.12
N GLY A 134 4.29 27.34 5.01
CA GLY A 134 4.93 27.95 6.17
C GLY A 134 5.47 29.33 5.85
N ARG A 135 5.64 30.14 6.92
CA ARG A 135 6.27 31.45 6.87
C ARG A 135 7.47 31.49 7.80
N ILE A 136 8.56 32.05 7.35
CA ILE A 136 9.74 32.32 8.19
C ILE A 136 9.58 33.71 8.77
N VAL A 137 9.63 33.82 10.10
CA VAL A 137 9.56 35.09 10.82
C VAL A 137 10.86 35.29 11.60
N HIS A 138 11.50 36.41 11.39
CA HIS A 138 12.64 36.83 12.17
C HIS A 138 12.15 37.65 13.38
N HIS A 139 12.42 37.18 14.58
CA HIS A 139 12.09 37.91 15.81
C HIS A 139 13.32 37.97 16.71
N ALA A 140 13.86 39.18 16.84
CA ALA A 140 15.11 39.45 17.57
C ALA A 140 16.25 38.49 17.07
N ARG A 141 16.78 37.64 17.94
CA ARG A 141 17.86 36.67 17.63
C ARG A 141 17.34 35.28 17.24
N ARG A 142 16.04 35.14 16.96
CA ARG A 142 15.42 33.85 16.67
C ARG A 142 14.79 33.84 15.29
N ILE A 143 14.95 32.69 14.59
CA ILE A 143 14.22 32.38 13.38
C ILE A 143 13.08 31.47 13.78
N VAL A 144 11.84 31.87 13.50
CA VAL A 144 10.64 31.12 13.82
C VAL A 144 9.98 30.64 12.53
N PHE A 145 9.79 29.36 12.43
CA PHE A 145 9.00 28.73 11.34
C PHE A 145 7.55 28.63 11.80
N GLN A 146 6.68 29.44 11.22
CA GLN A 146 5.23 29.35 11.42
C GLN A 146 4.65 28.44 10.36
N LEU A 147 4.23 27.25 10.74
CA LEU A 147 3.62 26.28 9.83
C LEU A 147 2.11 26.42 9.85
N ALA A 148 1.47 26.16 8.70
CA ALA A 148 0.02 26.14 8.61
C ALA A 148 -0.55 24.94 9.38
N GLU A 149 -1.36 25.20 10.41
CA GLU A 149 -1.91 24.18 11.32
C GLU A 149 -3.09 23.39 10.69
N VAL A 150 -3.50 23.75 9.49
CA VAL A 150 -4.70 23.22 8.82
C VAL A 150 -4.64 21.71 8.55
N ALA A 151 -3.45 21.14 8.37
CA ALA A 151 -3.28 19.76 7.95
C ALA A 151 -2.91 18.79 9.09
N VAL A 152 -2.17 19.28 10.09
CA VAL A 152 -1.65 18.46 11.20
C VAL A 152 -1.67 19.30 12.48
N PRO A 153 -2.35 18.84 13.55
CA PRO A 153 -2.33 19.50 14.85
C PRO A 153 -0.90 19.60 15.40
N ARG A 154 -0.64 20.66 16.17
CA ARG A 154 0.66 20.95 16.77
C ARG A 154 1.21 19.78 17.58
N GLU A 155 0.37 19.14 18.39
CA GLU A 155 0.74 18.02 19.26
C GLU A 155 1.19 16.81 18.43
N LEU A 156 0.51 16.55 17.32
CA LEU A 156 0.87 15.44 16.42
C LEU A 156 2.21 15.71 15.73
N PHE A 157 2.43 16.94 15.28
CA PHE A 157 3.70 17.34 14.66
C PHE A 157 4.86 17.25 15.66
N ALA A 158 4.68 17.73 16.89
CA ALA A 158 5.66 17.62 17.97
C ALA A 158 6.00 16.15 18.30
N ALA A 159 4.99 15.27 18.36
CA ALA A 159 5.19 13.84 18.58
C ALA A 159 6.00 13.17 17.45
N ILE A 160 5.83 13.60 16.21
CA ILE A 160 6.63 13.10 15.07
C ILE A 160 8.09 13.54 15.25
N LEU A 161 8.36 14.81 15.54
CA LEU A 161 9.71 15.35 15.73
C LEU A 161 10.43 14.65 16.89
N GLU A 162 9.74 14.44 18.00
CA GLU A 162 10.31 13.73 19.16
C GLU A 162 10.72 12.30 18.78
N ARG A 163 9.88 11.56 18.04
CA ARG A 163 10.23 10.21 17.59
C ARG A 163 11.41 10.20 16.63
N VAL A 164 11.46 11.13 15.70
CA VAL A 164 12.61 11.27 14.76
C VAL A 164 13.89 11.62 15.54
N ASN A 165 13.84 12.50 16.54
CA ASN A 165 14.98 12.83 17.37
C ASN A 165 15.50 11.62 18.17
N ARG A 166 14.61 10.78 18.68
CA ARG A 166 15.02 9.53 19.37
C ARG A 166 15.82 8.59 18.46
N LEU A 167 15.50 8.56 17.15
CA LEU A 167 16.24 7.72 16.19
C LEU A 167 17.70 8.19 16.01
N ARG A 168 17.97 9.49 16.13
CA ARG A 168 19.34 10.04 16.03
C ARG A 168 20.28 9.52 17.13
N PHE A 169 19.75 9.31 18.36
CA PHE A 169 20.53 8.81 19.49
C PHE A 169 20.75 7.29 19.46
N ALA A 170 19.96 6.57 18.68
CA ALA A 170 20.11 5.11 18.54
C ALA A 170 21.17 4.71 17.50
N LEU A 171 21.67 5.66 16.72
CA LEU A 171 22.65 5.44 15.64
C LEU A 171 24.05 6.04 15.96
N GLY A 172 24.23 6.62 17.15
CA GLY A 172 25.47 7.24 17.62
C GLY A 172 26.25 6.37 18.61
#